data_482c903f35bc462fc9686edd552b0c81
#
_entry.id   482c903f35bc462fc9686edd552b0c81
#
_cell.length_a   1.000
_cell.length_b   1.000
_cell.length_c   1.000
_cell.angle_alpha   90.00
_cell.angle_beta   90.00
_cell.angle_gamma   90.00
#
_symmetry.space_group_name_H-M   'P 1'
#
loop_
_entity.id
_entity.type
_entity.pdbx_description
1 polymer ?
#
loop_
_entity_poly.entity_id
_entity_poly.type
_entity_poly.pdbx_seq_one_letter_code
_entity_poly.pdbx_strand_id
1 'polypeptide(L)'
;NRKMGLRLRFDKDIDPEVRRACKEFAAFLRREYFFPLRVVVYVKNKTKIIAMDGDRVYGTFTWWEDDYEIPPYIRVAAGDYQDKCKRWGKDSALTAILLTIAHELTHYFQWINSLTLTSIGRERQATKYARYVLDDYAETREHP
;
A
#
# COMPACT_ATOMS: atom_id res chain seq x y z
N ASN A 1 -12.23 16.47 5.03
CA ASN A 1 -12.01 17.24 3.82
C ASN A 1 -11.82 16.33 2.62
N ARG A 2 -12.50 16.64 1.50
CA ARG A 2 -12.49 15.79 0.31
C ARG A 2 -11.10 15.70 -0.37
N LYS A 3 -10.21 16.65 -0.12
CA LYS A 3 -8.87 16.70 -0.72
C LYS A 3 -7.80 16.06 0.15
N MET A 4 -8.19 15.46 1.26
CA MET A 4 -7.27 14.83 2.21
C MET A 4 -7.60 13.37 2.43
N GLY A 5 -6.63 12.65 2.97
CA GLY A 5 -6.84 11.36 3.55
C GLY A 5 -6.61 10.17 2.64
N LEU A 6 -6.53 9.03 3.28
CA LEU A 6 -6.32 7.73 2.64
C LEU A 6 -7.66 7.13 2.24
N ARG A 7 -7.77 6.69 0.99
CA ARG A 7 -8.96 6.03 0.45
C ARG A 7 -8.59 4.68 -0.13
N LEU A 8 -9.49 3.71 0.04
CA LEU A 8 -9.35 2.39 -0.56
C LEU A 8 -10.39 2.18 -1.67
N ARG A 9 -9.99 1.50 -2.73
CA ARG A 9 -10.89 1.02 -3.77
C ARG A 9 -10.51 -0.42 -4.08
N PHE A 10 -11.52 -1.28 -4.17
CA PHE A 10 -11.30 -2.71 -4.38
C PHE A 10 -11.88 -3.13 -5.72
N ASP A 11 -11.15 -3.98 -6.44
CA ASP A 11 -11.72 -4.68 -7.58
C ASP A 11 -12.86 -5.58 -7.10
N LYS A 12 -13.78 -5.90 -8.02
CA LYS A 12 -15.03 -6.59 -7.72
C LYS A 12 -14.84 -7.92 -7.01
N ASP A 13 -13.87 -8.71 -7.42
CA ASP A 13 -13.72 -10.09 -6.94
C ASP A 13 -12.57 -10.26 -5.93
N ILE A 14 -12.26 -9.21 -5.19
CA ILE A 14 -11.25 -9.29 -4.13
C ILE A 14 -11.78 -10.20 -3.02
N ASP A 15 -10.92 -11.11 -2.55
CA ASP A 15 -11.25 -12.01 -1.44
C ASP A 15 -11.74 -11.20 -0.23
N PRO A 16 -12.84 -11.63 0.43
CA PRO A 16 -13.37 -10.91 1.59
C PRO A 16 -12.37 -10.71 2.72
N GLU A 17 -11.44 -11.65 2.92
CA GLU A 17 -10.41 -11.51 3.95
C GLU A 17 -9.36 -10.45 3.61
N VAL A 18 -9.01 -10.35 2.35
CA VAL A 18 -8.13 -9.27 1.87
C VAL A 18 -8.82 -7.92 2.07
N ARG A 19 -10.09 -7.84 1.71
CA ARG A 19 -10.88 -6.61 1.90
C ARG A 19 -10.94 -6.21 3.36
N ARG A 20 -11.23 -7.15 4.24
CA ARG A 20 -11.28 -6.92 5.69
C ARG A 20 -9.93 -6.44 6.21
N ALA A 21 -8.85 -7.16 5.89
CA ALA A 21 -7.52 -6.83 6.37
C ALA A 21 -7.06 -5.44 5.91
N CYS A 22 -7.31 -5.10 4.63
CA CYS A 22 -6.96 -3.78 4.11
C CYS A 22 -7.75 -2.67 4.78
N LYS A 23 -9.05 -2.87 5.04
CA LYS A 23 -9.87 -1.87 5.72
C LYS A 23 -9.41 -1.62 7.16
N GLU A 24 -9.08 -2.70 7.89
CA GLU A 24 -8.60 -2.57 9.27
C GLU A 24 -7.23 -1.90 9.31
N PHE A 25 -6.36 -2.25 8.38
CA PHE A 25 -5.04 -1.61 8.26
C PHE A 25 -5.17 -0.13 7.93
N ALA A 26 -6.06 0.22 7.00
CA ALA A 26 -6.30 1.63 6.65
C ALA A 26 -6.83 2.41 7.86
N ALA A 27 -7.68 1.81 8.68
CA ALA A 27 -8.16 2.46 9.91
C ALA A 27 -7.01 2.75 10.88
N PHE A 28 -6.10 1.78 11.05
CA PHE A 28 -4.89 1.97 11.84
C PHE A 28 -4.03 3.10 11.28
N LEU A 29 -3.77 3.09 9.97
CA LEU A 29 -2.94 4.11 9.32
C LEU A 29 -3.53 5.52 9.48
N ARG A 30 -4.85 5.65 9.37
CA ARG A 30 -5.52 6.94 9.54
C ARG A 30 -5.41 7.49 10.96
N ARG A 31 -5.31 6.62 11.96
CA ARG A 31 -5.10 7.03 13.36
C ARG A 31 -3.67 7.45 13.63
N GLU A 32 -2.71 6.74 13.00
CA GLU A 32 -1.29 6.91 13.35
C GLU A 32 -0.57 7.91 12.47
N TYR A 33 -1.07 8.17 11.26
CA TYR A 33 -0.37 9.01 10.28
C TYR A 33 -1.30 10.07 9.70
N PHE A 34 -0.72 11.22 9.37
CA PHE A 34 -1.45 12.30 8.74
C PHE A 34 -1.26 12.23 7.22
N PHE A 35 -2.37 12.28 6.50
CA PHE A 35 -2.39 12.26 5.02
C PHE A 35 -2.83 13.63 4.51
N PRO A 36 -1.90 14.58 4.27
CA PRO A 36 -2.25 15.97 3.91
C PRO A 36 -2.93 16.09 2.54
N LEU A 37 -2.57 15.21 1.59
CA LEU A 37 -3.25 15.12 0.30
C LEU A 37 -3.91 13.76 0.18
N ARG A 38 -5.04 13.73 -0.55
CA ARG A 38 -5.72 12.45 -0.78
C ARG A 38 -4.82 11.51 -1.54
N VAL A 39 -4.75 10.28 -1.08
CA VAL A 39 -4.13 9.16 -1.79
C VAL A 39 -5.13 8.02 -1.87
N VAL A 40 -5.28 7.44 -3.05
CA VAL A 40 -6.20 6.32 -3.28
C VAL A 40 -5.39 5.06 -3.49
N VAL A 41 -5.70 4.01 -2.72
CA VAL A 41 -5.09 2.70 -2.87
C VAL A 41 -6.09 1.80 -3.59
N TYR A 42 -5.72 1.35 -4.78
CA TYR A 42 -6.50 0.41 -5.57
C TYR A 42 -5.98 -1.01 -5.31
N VAL A 43 -6.81 -1.83 -4.69
CA VAL A 43 -6.50 -3.23 -4.45
C VAL A 43 -7.03 -4.03 -5.63
N LYS A 44 -6.11 -4.53 -6.46
CA LYS A 44 -6.43 -5.12 -7.75
C LYS A 44 -6.49 -6.64 -7.69
N ASN A 45 -7.46 -7.23 -8.36
CA ASN A 45 -7.55 -8.68 -8.49
C ASN A 45 -6.65 -9.17 -9.63
N LYS A 46 -5.36 -8.93 -9.46
CA LYS A 46 -4.30 -9.32 -10.41
C LYS A 46 -3.12 -9.88 -9.62
N THR A 47 -2.38 -10.79 -10.23
CA THR A 47 -1.19 -11.36 -9.58
C THR A 47 -0.02 -10.38 -9.59
N LYS A 48 0.03 -9.49 -10.58
CA LYS A 48 1.05 -8.45 -10.70
C LYS A 48 0.44 -7.18 -11.30
N ILE A 49 1.02 -6.05 -10.94
CA ILE A 49 0.73 -4.75 -11.54
C ILE A 49 1.79 -4.50 -12.61
N ILE A 50 1.37 -3.93 -13.74
CA ILE A 50 2.32 -3.52 -14.78
C ILE A 50 2.68 -2.06 -14.52
N ALA A 51 3.95 -1.81 -14.20
CA ALA A 51 4.46 -0.47 -13.95
C ALA A 51 4.62 0.30 -15.27
N MET A 52 4.86 1.61 -15.18
CA MET A 52 4.98 2.46 -16.37
C MET A 52 6.14 2.05 -17.28
N ASP A 53 7.20 1.49 -16.72
CA ASP A 53 8.35 0.98 -17.49
C ASP A 53 8.13 -0.43 -18.05
N GLY A 54 6.95 -1.01 -17.84
CA GLY A 54 6.61 -2.35 -18.30
C GLY A 54 6.94 -3.48 -17.34
N ASP A 55 7.64 -3.20 -16.25
CA ASP A 55 7.96 -4.22 -15.25
C ASP A 55 6.72 -4.71 -14.53
N ARG A 56 6.74 -5.98 -14.13
CA ARG A 56 5.69 -6.60 -13.34
C ARG A 56 6.08 -6.52 -11.87
N VAL A 57 5.25 -5.83 -11.09
CA VAL A 57 5.52 -5.56 -9.67
C VAL A 57 4.28 -5.84 -8.83
N TYR A 58 4.45 -5.93 -7.51
CA TYR A 58 3.34 -6.12 -6.59
C TYR A 58 2.62 -4.83 -6.26
N GLY A 59 3.30 -3.70 -6.37
CA GLY A 59 2.70 -2.40 -6.07
C GLY A 59 3.40 -1.26 -6.81
N THR A 60 2.66 -0.17 -7.00
CA THR A 60 3.18 1.07 -7.62
C THR A 60 2.62 2.28 -6.89
N PHE A 61 3.40 3.37 -6.90
CA PHE A 61 2.94 4.70 -6.50
C PHE A 61 3.05 5.63 -7.70
N THR A 62 1.96 6.30 -8.04
CA THR A 62 1.88 7.21 -9.19
C THR A 62 1.44 8.59 -8.73
N TRP A 63 2.10 9.64 -9.24
CA TRP A 63 1.80 11.04 -8.92
C TRP A 63 2.01 11.92 -10.15
N TRP A 64 1.52 13.16 -10.05
CA TRP A 64 1.73 14.20 -11.08
C TRP A 64 2.48 15.36 -10.44
N GLU A 65 3.63 15.72 -11.01
CA GLU A 65 4.51 16.73 -10.42
C GLU A 65 3.89 18.13 -10.38
N ASP A 66 3.15 18.48 -11.42
CA ASP A 66 2.68 19.85 -11.60
C ASP A 66 1.19 20.03 -11.32
N ASP A 67 0.50 19.01 -10.82
CA ASP A 67 -0.94 19.09 -10.61
C ASP A 67 -1.36 18.37 -9.33
N TYR A 68 -1.44 19.13 -8.24
CA TYR A 68 -1.92 18.61 -6.95
C TYR A 68 -3.43 18.44 -6.88
N GLU A 69 -4.16 18.87 -7.91
CA GLU A 69 -5.60 18.63 -8.02
C GLU A 69 -5.91 17.17 -8.37
N ILE A 70 -4.97 16.49 -9.03
CA ILE A 70 -5.11 15.08 -9.34
C ILE A 70 -4.51 14.27 -8.19
N PRO A 71 -5.33 13.48 -7.46
CA PRO A 71 -4.79 12.71 -6.33
C PRO A 71 -3.77 11.69 -6.79
N PRO A 72 -2.65 11.55 -6.08
CA PRO A 72 -1.76 10.42 -6.32
C PRO A 72 -2.47 9.13 -5.98
N TYR A 73 -2.01 8.02 -6.58
CA TYR A 73 -2.64 6.75 -6.29
C TYR A 73 -1.61 5.63 -6.22
N ILE A 74 -2.03 4.58 -5.52
CA ILE A 74 -1.27 3.35 -5.34
C ILE A 74 -2.09 2.22 -5.94
N ARG A 75 -1.44 1.27 -6.61
CA ARG A 75 -2.06 0.02 -7.03
C ARG A 75 -1.30 -1.12 -6.38
N VAL A 76 -2.03 -2.07 -5.79
CA VAL A 76 -1.43 -3.26 -5.20
C VAL A 76 -2.10 -4.51 -5.75
N ALA A 77 -1.31 -5.53 -6.02
CA ALA A 77 -1.78 -6.80 -6.55
C ALA A 77 -2.18 -7.74 -5.40
N ALA A 78 -3.41 -8.25 -5.44
CA ALA A 78 -3.93 -9.17 -4.42
C ALA A 78 -4.57 -10.41 -5.05
N GLY A 79 -4.39 -10.62 -6.35
CA GLY A 79 -5.05 -11.72 -7.07
C GLY A 79 -4.46 -13.10 -6.80
N ASP A 80 -3.28 -13.18 -6.22
CA ASP A 80 -2.62 -14.45 -5.88
C ASP A 80 -2.78 -14.82 -4.40
N TYR A 81 -3.71 -14.17 -3.70
CA TYR A 81 -3.90 -14.38 -2.26
C TYR A 81 -4.12 -15.84 -1.89
N GLN A 82 -4.97 -16.55 -2.63
CA GLN A 82 -5.27 -17.97 -2.34
C GLN A 82 -4.04 -18.86 -2.50
N ASP A 83 -3.22 -18.61 -3.53
CA ASP A 83 -1.98 -19.35 -3.73
C ASP A 83 -0.97 -19.07 -2.60
N LYS A 84 -0.89 -17.83 -2.16
CA LYS A 84 -0.03 -17.46 -1.03
C LYS A 84 -0.50 -18.10 0.27
N CYS A 85 -1.81 -18.18 0.49
CA CYS A 85 -2.36 -18.89 1.65
C CYS A 85 -1.92 -20.35 1.69
N LYS A 86 -1.96 -21.03 0.53
CA LYS A 86 -1.54 -22.43 0.42
C LYS A 86 -0.06 -22.62 0.69
N ARG A 87 0.78 -21.66 0.28
CA ARG A 87 2.22 -21.75 0.44
C ARG A 87 2.70 -21.35 1.82
N TRP A 88 2.15 -20.27 2.38
CA TRP A 88 2.72 -19.63 3.57
C TRP A 88 1.73 -19.45 4.72
N GLY A 89 0.46 -19.79 4.51
CA GLY A 89 -0.58 -19.55 5.49
C GLY A 89 -1.24 -18.18 5.34
N LYS A 90 -2.39 -18.05 5.97
CA LYS A 90 -3.25 -16.88 5.86
C LYS A 90 -2.57 -15.60 6.36
N ASP A 91 -1.95 -15.65 7.54
CA ASP A 91 -1.36 -14.46 8.15
C ASP A 91 -0.21 -13.93 7.30
N SER A 92 0.65 -14.81 6.78
CA SER A 92 1.75 -14.41 5.92
C SER A 92 1.24 -13.83 4.59
N ALA A 93 0.19 -14.42 4.02
CA ALA A 93 -0.41 -13.94 2.78
C ALA A 93 -1.00 -12.54 2.95
N LEU A 94 -1.72 -12.29 4.04
CA LEU A 94 -2.28 -10.98 4.33
C LEU A 94 -1.17 -9.96 4.61
N THR A 95 -0.18 -10.33 5.42
CA THR A 95 0.95 -9.45 5.75
C THR A 95 1.68 -8.99 4.48
N ALA A 96 1.88 -9.89 3.50
CA ALA A 96 2.53 -9.53 2.25
C ALA A 96 1.79 -8.40 1.51
N ILE A 97 0.47 -8.46 1.47
CA ILE A 97 -0.36 -7.43 0.83
C ILE A 97 -0.26 -6.10 1.60
N LEU A 98 -0.41 -6.16 2.92
CA LEU A 98 -0.33 -4.95 3.76
C LEU A 98 1.07 -4.33 3.70
N LEU A 99 2.11 -5.15 3.65
CA LEU A 99 3.48 -4.68 3.51
C LEU A 99 3.67 -3.92 2.20
N THR A 100 3.09 -4.40 1.11
CA THR A 100 3.13 -3.70 -0.18
C THR A 100 2.43 -2.35 -0.08
N ILE A 101 1.28 -2.27 0.57
CA ILE A 101 0.57 -1.00 0.79
C ILE A 101 1.47 -0.03 1.56
N ALA A 102 2.08 -0.48 2.65
CA ALA A 102 2.94 0.37 3.48
C ALA A 102 4.19 0.83 2.71
N HIS A 103 4.76 -0.03 1.87
CA HIS A 103 5.89 0.31 1.02
C HIS A 103 5.54 1.46 0.06
N GLU A 104 4.42 1.35 -0.65
CA GLU A 104 4.00 2.39 -1.59
C GLU A 104 3.58 3.67 -0.87
N LEU A 105 2.97 3.57 0.31
CA LEU A 105 2.67 4.76 1.13
C LEU A 105 3.93 5.47 1.61
N THR A 106 5.03 4.75 1.82
CA THR A 106 6.30 5.40 2.14
C THR A 106 6.74 6.29 0.97
N HIS A 107 6.57 5.83 -0.26
CA HIS A 107 6.83 6.67 -1.44
C HIS A 107 5.93 7.91 -1.48
N TYR A 108 4.67 7.77 -1.08
CA TYR A 108 3.76 8.91 -0.93
C TYR A 108 4.34 9.94 0.05
N PHE A 109 4.80 9.50 1.23
CA PHE A 109 5.36 10.41 2.22
C PHE A 109 6.69 11.02 1.77
N GLN A 110 7.50 10.28 1.03
CA GLN A 110 8.72 10.83 0.41
C GLN A 110 8.36 11.97 -0.54
N TRP A 111 7.35 11.76 -1.38
CA TRP A 111 6.89 12.77 -2.33
C TRP A 111 6.29 13.99 -1.63
N ILE A 112 5.40 13.78 -0.66
CA ILE A 112 4.75 14.87 0.10
C ILE A 112 5.79 15.74 0.80
N ASN A 113 6.85 15.13 1.33
CA ASN A 113 7.88 15.85 2.08
C ASN A 113 9.04 16.32 1.19
N SER A 114 8.93 16.13 -0.12
CA SER A 114 9.95 16.54 -1.09
C SER A 114 11.36 16.04 -0.75
N LEU A 115 11.45 14.80 -0.29
CA LEU A 115 12.74 14.22 0.11
C LEU A 115 13.62 14.00 -1.11
N THR A 116 14.86 14.47 -1.04
CA THR A 116 15.86 14.29 -2.10
C THR A 116 16.65 13.02 -1.81
N LEU A 117 16.29 11.93 -2.47
CA LEU A 117 16.91 10.62 -2.27
C LEU A 117 17.31 10.04 -3.63
N THR A 118 18.35 9.20 -3.62
CA THR A 118 18.67 8.38 -4.79
C THR A 118 17.58 7.34 -4.98
N SER A 119 17.49 6.75 -6.17
CA SER A 119 16.53 5.66 -6.42
C SER A 119 16.73 4.51 -5.44
N ILE A 120 17.98 4.11 -5.21
CA ILE A 120 18.30 3.03 -4.26
C ILE A 120 17.93 3.44 -2.83
N GLY A 121 18.27 4.67 -2.43
CA GLY A 121 17.93 5.17 -1.10
C GLY A 121 16.44 5.23 -0.86
N ARG A 122 15.67 5.63 -1.87
CA ARG A 122 14.22 5.69 -1.82
C ARG A 122 13.62 4.31 -1.58
N GLU A 123 14.10 3.29 -2.31
CA GLU A 123 13.61 1.92 -2.15
C GLU A 123 14.03 1.30 -0.81
N ARG A 124 15.25 1.57 -0.36
CA ARG A 124 15.71 1.10 0.96
C ARG A 124 14.86 1.67 2.09
N GLN A 125 14.57 2.97 2.03
CA GLN A 125 13.73 3.62 3.03
C GLN A 125 12.32 3.05 3.01
N ALA A 126 11.74 2.86 1.82
CA ALA A 126 10.40 2.31 1.70
C ALA A 126 10.30 0.90 2.28
N THR A 127 11.29 0.05 2.00
CA THR A 127 11.34 -1.32 2.54
C THR A 127 11.45 -1.29 4.07
N LYS A 128 12.32 -0.46 4.60
CA LYS A 128 12.56 -0.36 6.03
C LYS A 128 11.35 0.18 6.79
N TYR A 129 10.77 1.29 6.32
CA TYR A 129 9.64 1.90 7.01
C TYR A 129 8.36 1.06 6.89
N ALA A 130 8.16 0.38 5.76
CA ALA A 130 7.05 -0.54 5.64
C ALA A 130 7.12 -1.62 6.72
N ARG A 131 8.31 -2.14 6.99
CA ARG A 131 8.49 -3.14 8.04
C ARG A 131 8.16 -2.57 9.42
N TYR A 132 8.62 -1.36 9.71
CA TYR A 132 8.31 -0.71 10.99
C TYR A 132 6.81 -0.52 11.17
N VAL A 133 6.11 -0.08 10.12
CA VAL A 133 4.66 0.14 10.17
C VAL A 133 3.95 -1.18 10.46
N LEU A 134 4.33 -2.26 9.79
CA LEU A 134 3.72 -3.57 10.01
C LEU A 134 4.02 -4.13 11.39
N ASP A 135 5.23 -3.90 11.91
CA ASP A 135 5.58 -4.32 13.27
C ASP A 135 4.70 -3.60 14.31
N ASP A 136 4.49 -2.29 14.14
CA ASP A 136 3.62 -1.51 15.01
C ASP A 136 2.16 -2.00 14.91
N TYR A 137 1.71 -2.27 13.69
CA TYR A 137 0.37 -2.78 13.46
C TYR A 137 0.17 -4.14 14.14
N ALA A 138 1.18 -5.01 14.05
CA ALA A 138 1.13 -6.34 14.64
C ALA A 138 0.99 -6.31 16.16
N GLU A 139 1.47 -5.25 16.82
CA GLU A 139 1.30 -5.09 18.27
C GLU A 139 -0.13 -4.80 18.68
N THR A 140 -0.98 -4.37 17.74
CA THR A 140 -2.37 -4.01 18.04
C THR A 140 -3.34 -5.18 17.92
N ARG A 141 -2.87 -6.36 17.45
CA ARG A 141 -3.77 -7.48 17.15
C ARG A 141 -3.03 -8.80 17.10
N GLU A 142 -3.80 -9.88 17.15
CA GLU A 142 -3.28 -11.24 17.09
C GLU A 142 -3.00 -11.68 15.64
N HIS A 143 -3.87 -11.28 14.70
CA HIS A 143 -3.78 -11.64 13.28
C HIS A 143 -3.99 -10.42 12.40
N PRO A 144 -3.30 -10.33 11.24
CA PRO A 144 -3.50 -9.20 10.33
C PRO A 144 -4.89 -9.22 9.59
#